data_eb610a688b29551113b46bcf70e6d8e9
#
_entry.id   eb610a688b29551113b46bcf70e6d8e9
#
_cell.length_a   1.000
_cell.length_b   1.000
_cell.length_c   1.000
_cell.angle_alpha   90.00
_cell.angle_beta   90.00
_cell.angle_gamma   90.00
#
_symmetry.space_group_name_H-M   'P 1'
#
loop_
_entity.id
_entity.type
_entity.pdbx_description
1 polymer ?
#
loop_
_entity_poly.entity_id
_entity_poly.type
_entity_poly.pdbx_seq_one_letter_code
_entity_poly.pdbx_strand_id
1 'polypeptide(L)'
;MIRKLLSYLIPITIYKNKSSWSKSIEVTWANGELVLDSENTNYSYGSLQGILRLGLKKIGFRQIKAMNKILVLGVAGGSVIKTLVDEVSFKGAITGVEIDPDIIKVANSYFKLNQIPNLTIVITDA
;
A
#
# COMPACT_ATOMS: atom_id res chain seq x y z
N MET A 1 4.07 13.35 15.31
CA MET A 1 5.22 14.13 14.83
C MET A 1 6.56 13.66 15.41
N ILE A 2 6.67 13.53 16.71
CA ILE A 2 7.90 13.03 17.37
C ILE A 2 8.31 11.62 16.94
N ARG A 3 7.36 10.70 16.80
CA ARG A 3 7.62 9.32 16.34
C ARG A 3 8.18 9.30 14.92
N LYS A 4 7.67 10.17 14.05
CA LYS A 4 8.19 10.33 12.69
C LYS A 4 9.64 10.79 12.70
N LEU A 5 9.98 11.76 13.55
CA LEU A 5 11.35 12.29 13.67
C LEU A 5 12.30 11.25 14.23
N LEU A 6 11.91 10.54 15.27
CA LEU A 6 12.70 9.46 15.88
C LEU A 6 12.89 8.26 14.95
N SER A 7 11.98 8.05 14.01
CA SER A 7 12.06 6.94 13.07
C SER A 7 13.22 7.01 12.07
N TYR A 8 13.88 8.15 11.97
CA TYR A 8 15.14 8.28 11.22
C TYR A 8 16.33 7.62 11.95
N LEU A 9 16.21 7.41 13.27
CA LEU A 9 17.23 6.78 14.10
C LEU A 9 16.93 5.29 14.31
N ILE A 10 15.66 4.98 14.63
CA ILE A 10 15.20 3.60 14.89
C ILE A 10 13.77 3.41 14.36
N PRO A 11 13.43 2.24 13.81
CA PRO A 11 12.04 1.94 13.45
C PRO A 11 11.14 1.94 14.69
N ILE A 12 9.93 2.49 14.58
CA ILE A 12 8.96 2.58 15.67
C ILE A 12 7.64 1.96 15.25
N THR A 13 7.36 0.76 15.73
CA THR A 13 6.08 0.10 15.50
C THR A 13 4.98 0.77 16.31
N ILE A 14 3.90 1.20 15.63
CA ILE A 14 2.76 1.87 16.23
C ILE A 14 1.49 1.04 16.24
N TYR A 15 1.46 -0.04 15.46
CA TYR A 15 0.37 -1.01 15.42
C TYR A 15 0.94 -2.38 15.16
N LYS A 16 0.42 -3.36 15.88
CA LYS A 16 0.75 -4.78 15.68
C LYS A 16 -0.46 -5.62 16.03
N ASN A 17 -0.85 -6.49 15.12
CA ASN A 17 -1.93 -7.44 15.32
C ASN A 17 -1.75 -8.64 14.38
N LYS A 18 -2.61 -9.63 14.49
CA LYS A 18 -2.68 -10.77 13.55
C LYS A 18 -4.04 -10.77 12.85
N SER A 19 -4.10 -11.45 11.73
CA SER A 19 -5.34 -11.77 11.03
C SER A 19 -5.45 -13.27 10.82
N SER A 20 -6.55 -13.71 10.20
CA SER A 20 -6.72 -15.11 9.79
C SER A 20 -5.71 -15.54 8.72
N TRP A 21 -5.12 -14.58 8.00
CA TRP A 21 -4.20 -14.79 6.87
C TRP A 21 -2.75 -14.45 7.18
N SER A 22 -2.50 -13.62 8.18
CA SER A 22 -1.17 -13.16 8.55
C SER A 22 -0.88 -13.37 10.03
N LYS A 23 0.26 -13.96 10.35
CA LYS A 23 0.73 -14.12 11.73
C LYS A 23 1.01 -12.79 12.41
N SER A 24 1.37 -11.79 11.64
CA SER A 24 1.62 -10.43 12.12
C SER A 24 1.33 -9.42 11.03
N ILE A 25 0.61 -8.36 11.39
CA ILE A 25 0.40 -7.15 10.59
C ILE A 25 0.95 -6.01 11.42
N GLU A 26 1.96 -5.32 10.92
CA GLU A 26 2.66 -4.27 11.66
C GLU A 26 2.67 -2.97 10.86
N VAL A 27 2.33 -1.86 11.53
CA VAL A 27 2.53 -0.51 10.98
C VAL A 27 3.67 0.14 11.74
N THR A 28 4.70 0.52 11.02
CA THR A 28 5.95 1.02 11.58
C THR A 28 6.34 2.34 10.93
N TRP A 29 6.75 3.31 11.75
CA TRP A 29 7.50 4.45 11.27
C TRP A 29 8.94 4.02 11.01
N ALA A 30 9.41 4.17 9.77
CA ALA A 30 10.78 3.88 9.36
C ALA A 30 11.27 4.96 8.40
N ASN A 31 12.40 5.57 8.68
CA ASN A 31 12.99 6.64 7.85
C ASN A 31 12.00 7.78 7.52
N GLY A 32 11.14 8.14 8.46
CA GLY A 32 10.15 9.20 8.28
C GLY A 32 8.90 8.81 7.50
N GLU A 33 8.73 7.55 7.15
CA GLU A 33 7.59 7.02 6.42
C GLU A 33 6.86 5.93 7.21
N LEU A 34 5.56 5.80 7.00
CA LEU A 34 4.79 4.65 7.47
C LEU A 34 4.94 3.51 6.48
N VAL A 35 5.29 2.34 7.00
CA VAL A 35 5.37 1.10 6.23
C VAL A 35 4.44 0.06 6.83
N LEU A 36 3.95 -0.84 5.99
CA LEU A 36 3.17 -2.00 6.39
C LEU A 36 4.02 -3.25 6.20
N ASP A 37 4.23 -3.97 7.26
CA ASP A 37 5.05 -5.17 7.28
C ASP A 37 4.30 -6.34 7.90
N SER A 38 4.72 -7.56 7.55
CA SER A 38 4.57 -8.71 8.41
C SER A 38 5.88 -8.97 9.16
N GLU A 39 5.93 -9.99 9.99
CA GLU A 39 7.05 -10.26 10.93
C GLU A 39 8.44 -10.13 10.29
N ASN A 40 8.62 -10.59 9.03
CA ASN A 40 9.90 -10.54 8.33
C ASN A 40 9.78 -10.09 6.87
N THR A 41 8.66 -9.49 6.48
CA THR A 41 8.38 -9.16 5.07
C THR A 41 7.72 -7.80 4.96
N ASN A 42 8.24 -6.95 4.09
CA ASN A 42 7.59 -5.69 3.74
C ASN A 42 6.39 -5.97 2.82
N TYR A 43 5.19 -5.59 3.25
CA TYR A 43 3.96 -5.75 2.49
C TYR A 43 3.64 -4.54 1.61
N SER A 44 3.91 -3.34 2.09
CA SER A 44 3.60 -2.10 1.37
C SER A 44 4.48 -0.96 1.84
N TYR A 45 4.74 -0.05 0.92
CA TYR A 45 5.59 1.12 1.13
C TYR A 45 7.07 0.72 1.34
N GLY A 46 7.90 1.64 1.79
CA GLY A 46 9.32 1.36 1.95
C GLY A 46 9.99 0.87 0.66
N SER A 47 10.84 -0.14 0.80
CA SER A 47 11.61 -0.69 -0.34
C SER A 47 10.75 -1.35 -1.40
N LEU A 48 9.65 -2.01 -1.01
CA LEU A 48 8.74 -2.67 -1.96
C LEU A 48 8.07 -1.66 -2.88
N GLN A 49 7.65 -0.51 -2.36
CA GLN A 49 7.08 0.57 -3.18
C GLN A 49 8.07 1.05 -4.24
N GLY A 50 9.34 1.18 -3.88
CA GLY A 50 10.40 1.55 -4.82
C GLY A 50 10.53 0.56 -5.99
N ILE A 51 10.49 -0.73 -5.70
CA ILE A 51 10.57 -1.81 -6.69
C ILE A 51 9.35 -1.79 -7.63
N LEU A 52 8.14 -1.71 -7.06
CA LEU A 52 6.90 -1.64 -7.84
C LEU A 52 6.85 -0.39 -8.72
N ARG A 53 7.29 0.73 -8.20
CA ARG A 53 7.40 2.00 -8.94
C ARG A 53 8.35 1.87 -10.14
N LEU A 54 9.49 1.20 -9.99
CA LEU A 54 10.40 0.91 -11.11
C LEU A 54 9.71 0.05 -12.18
N GLY A 55 8.94 -0.94 -11.78
CA GLY A 55 8.13 -1.75 -12.70
C GLY A 55 7.15 -0.90 -13.50
N LEU A 56 6.40 -0.02 -12.84
CA LEU A 56 5.47 0.90 -13.49
C LEU A 56 6.18 1.88 -14.43
N LYS A 57 7.35 2.39 -14.06
CA LYS A 57 8.17 3.24 -14.93
C LYS A 57 8.64 2.52 -16.18
N LYS A 58 8.96 1.22 -16.08
CA LYS A 58 9.35 0.39 -17.22
C LYS A 58 8.20 0.16 -18.20
N ILE A 59 6.98 0.02 -17.72
CA ILE A 59 5.77 0.00 -18.58
C ILE A 59 5.58 1.36 -19.25
N GLY A 60 5.84 2.43 -18.53
CA GLY A 60 5.68 3.81 -18.94
C GLY A 60 4.45 4.47 -18.33
N PHE A 61 4.65 5.51 -17.52
CA PHE A 61 3.56 6.24 -16.85
C PHE A 61 2.54 6.83 -17.83
N ARG A 62 3.02 7.31 -18.98
CA ARG A 62 2.14 7.84 -20.04
C ARG A 62 1.21 6.77 -20.60
N GLN A 63 1.73 5.56 -20.82
CA GLN A 63 0.94 4.42 -21.31
C GLN A 63 -0.07 3.96 -20.26
N ILE A 64 0.34 3.86 -18.99
CA ILE A 64 -0.57 3.49 -17.89
C ILE A 64 -1.67 4.52 -17.74
N LYS A 65 -1.33 5.81 -17.78
CA LYS A 65 -2.30 6.91 -17.66
C LYS A 65 -3.39 6.88 -18.75
N ALA A 66 -3.07 6.34 -19.93
CA ALA A 66 -4.01 6.20 -21.05
C ALA A 66 -4.97 5.01 -20.92
N MET A 67 -4.75 4.11 -19.95
CA MET A 67 -5.63 2.97 -19.70
C MET A 67 -6.96 3.42 -19.08
N ASN A 68 -8.01 2.65 -19.28
CA ASN A 68 -9.34 2.93 -18.71
C ASN A 68 -9.54 2.28 -17.35
N LYS A 69 -9.00 1.08 -17.16
CA LYS A 69 -9.18 0.25 -15.96
C LYS A 69 -7.88 -0.44 -15.58
N ILE A 70 -7.65 -0.56 -14.28
CA ILE A 70 -6.52 -1.31 -13.72
C ILE A 70 -7.05 -2.25 -12.65
N LEU A 71 -6.59 -3.51 -12.70
CA LEU A 71 -6.82 -4.51 -11.67
C LEU A 71 -5.52 -4.71 -10.88
N VAL A 72 -5.62 -4.62 -9.56
CA VAL A 72 -4.52 -4.88 -8.62
C VAL A 72 -4.85 -6.12 -7.81
N LEU A 73 -4.06 -7.17 -7.98
CA LEU A 73 -4.18 -8.41 -7.22
C LEU A 73 -3.20 -8.38 -6.04
N GLY A 74 -3.77 -8.44 -4.82
CA GLY A 74 -3.02 -8.20 -3.59
C GLY A 74 -2.80 -6.71 -3.33
N VAL A 75 -3.62 -6.14 -2.47
CA VAL A 75 -3.62 -4.69 -2.19
C VAL A 75 -2.66 -4.35 -1.05
N ALA A 76 -2.68 -5.12 0.02
CA ALA A 76 -1.96 -4.84 1.27
C ALA A 76 -2.22 -3.41 1.77
N GLY A 77 -1.19 -2.60 1.97
CA GLY A 77 -1.33 -1.19 2.36
C GLY A 77 -1.64 -0.23 1.21
N GLY A 78 -1.70 -0.72 -0.03
CA GLY A 78 -2.07 0.06 -1.21
C GLY A 78 -0.95 0.91 -1.80
N SER A 79 0.32 0.56 -1.61
CA SER A 79 1.44 1.38 -2.11
C SER A 79 1.46 1.52 -3.64
N VAL A 80 1.18 0.46 -4.38
CA VAL A 80 1.09 0.54 -5.85
C VAL A 80 -0.09 1.41 -6.30
N ILE A 81 -1.22 1.32 -5.57
CA ILE A 81 -2.41 2.15 -5.84
C ILE A 81 -2.08 3.62 -5.60
N LYS A 82 -1.40 3.95 -4.51
CA LYS A 82 -0.91 5.31 -4.24
C LYS A 82 0.00 5.83 -5.34
N THR A 83 0.92 5.01 -5.82
CA THR A 83 1.79 5.38 -6.96
C THR A 83 0.98 5.66 -8.22
N LEU A 84 -0.02 4.83 -8.54
CA LEU A 84 -0.90 5.05 -9.69
C LEU A 84 -1.67 6.38 -9.59
N VAL A 85 -2.18 6.70 -8.41
CA VAL A 85 -2.98 7.91 -8.20
C VAL A 85 -2.10 9.16 -8.11
N ASP A 86 -1.07 9.12 -7.27
CA ASP A 86 -0.29 10.32 -6.91
C ASP A 86 0.81 10.63 -7.92
N GLU A 87 1.51 9.62 -8.46
CA GLU A 87 2.63 9.82 -9.38
C GLU A 87 2.24 9.68 -10.85
N VAL A 88 1.51 8.63 -11.20
CA VAL A 88 1.05 8.42 -12.58
C VAL A 88 -0.11 9.36 -12.93
N SER A 89 -0.83 9.85 -11.93
CA SER A 89 -2.07 10.64 -12.09
C SER A 89 -3.15 9.86 -12.87
N PHE A 90 -3.26 8.56 -12.58
CA PHE A 90 -4.26 7.71 -13.20
C PHE A 90 -5.67 8.12 -12.74
N LYS A 91 -6.58 8.31 -13.70
CA LYS A 91 -7.96 8.77 -13.45
C LYS A 91 -9.02 7.72 -13.75
N GLY A 92 -8.64 6.61 -14.36
CA GLY A 92 -9.53 5.49 -14.66
C GLY A 92 -9.93 4.70 -13.40
N ALA A 93 -10.76 3.69 -13.57
CA ALA A 93 -11.20 2.84 -12.48
C ALA A 93 -10.07 1.90 -12.01
N ILE A 94 -9.86 1.83 -10.70
CA ILE A 94 -8.95 0.87 -10.08
C ILE A 94 -9.78 -0.12 -9.26
N THR A 95 -9.61 -1.41 -9.52
CA THR A 95 -10.17 -2.48 -8.69
C THR A 95 -9.03 -3.17 -7.97
N GLY A 96 -9.04 -3.16 -6.65
CA GLY A 96 -8.09 -3.87 -5.81
C GLY A 96 -8.74 -5.12 -5.22
N VAL A 97 -8.09 -6.27 -5.36
CA VAL A 97 -8.52 -7.54 -4.76
C VAL A 97 -7.59 -7.87 -3.61
N GLU A 98 -8.17 -8.16 -2.44
CA GLU A 98 -7.42 -8.53 -1.24
C GLU A 98 -8.16 -9.62 -0.49
N ILE A 99 -7.43 -10.64 -0.07
CA ILE A 99 -8.02 -11.76 0.69
C ILE A 99 -8.22 -11.42 2.17
N ASP A 100 -7.39 -10.52 2.71
CA ASP A 100 -7.34 -10.21 4.13
C ASP A 100 -8.11 -8.92 4.47
N PRO A 101 -9.33 -9.00 5.01
CA PRO A 101 -10.11 -7.82 5.39
C PRO A 101 -9.45 -6.98 6.50
N ASP A 102 -8.63 -7.58 7.34
CA ASP A 102 -7.96 -6.86 8.43
C ASP A 102 -6.82 -6.00 7.89
N ILE A 103 -6.12 -6.44 6.86
CA ILE A 103 -5.14 -5.60 6.14
C ILE A 103 -5.84 -4.37 5.53
N ILE A 104 -7.01 -4.52 4.95
CA ILE A 104 -7.76 -3.38 4.38
C ILE A 104 -8.20 -2.39 5.47
N LYS A 105 -8.61 -2.86 6.64
CA LYS A 105 -8.89 -1.97 7.79
C LYS A 105 -7.66 -1.15 8.18
N VAL A 106 -6.49 -1.78 8.24
CA VAL A 106 -5.21 -1.11 8.52
C VAL A 106 -4.86 -0.12 7.41
N ALA A 107 -5.02 -0.51 6.14
CA ALA A 107 -4.77 0.35 5.00
C ALA A 107 -5.66 1.61 5.01
N ASN A 108 -6.92 1.47 5.38
CA ASN A 108 -7.83 2.60 5.52
C ASN A 108 -7.44 3.52 6.68
N SER A 109 -7.08 2.95 7.83
CA SER A 109 -6.81 3.71 9.05
C SER A 109 -5.48 4.47 8.99
N TYR A 110 -4.43 3.85 8.48
CA TYR A 110 -3.08 4.40 8.50
C TYR A 110 -2.61 4.97 7.17
N PHE A 111 -3.10 4.44 6.06
CA PHE A 111 -2.68 4.83 4.71
C PHE A 111 -3.77 5.51 3.90
N LYS A 112 -4.94 5.76 4.49
CA LYS A 112 -6.07 6.51 3.89
C LYS A 112 -6.53 5.94 2.54
N LEU A 113 -6.50 4.63 2.40
CA LEU A 113 -6.86 3.96 1.15
C LEU A 113 -8.33 4.24 0.76
N ASN A 114 -9.22 4.32 1.75
CA ASN A 114 -10.64 4.65 1.57
C ASN A 114 -10.91 6.08 1.07
N GLN A 115 -9.92 6.94 1.01
CA GLN A 115 -10.05 8.31 0.49
C GLN A 115 -9.78 8.41 -1.02
N ILE A 116 -9.42 7.31 -1.68
CA ILE A 116 -9.16 7.27 -3.13
C ILE A 116 -10.50 7.08 -3.86
N PRO A 117 -10.98 8.10 -4.61
CA PRO A 117 -12.36 8.09 -5.13
C PRO A 117 -12.61 7.10 -6.27
N ASN A 118 -11.58 6.77 -7.05
CA ASN A 118 -11.68 5.86 -8.19
C ASN A 118 -11.24 4.42 -7.86
N LEU A 119 -11.14 4.09 -6.57
CA LEU A 119 -10.75 2.78 -6.08
C LEU A 119 -11.97 2.00 -5.56
N THR A 120 -12.09 0.75 -6.00
CA THR A 120 -13.01 -0.24 -5.44
C THR A 120 -12.22 -1.40 -4.89
N ILE A 121 -12.46 -1.76 -3.62
CA ILE A 121 -11.84 -2.92 -2.98
C ILE A 121 -12.81 -4.10 -2.98
N VAL A 122 -12.32 -5.26 -3.42
CA VAL A 122 -13.05 -6.52 -3.37
C VAL A 122 -12.31 -7.48 -2.45
N ILE A 123 -12.98 -7.90 -1.37
CA ILE A 123 -12.42 -8.86 -0.42
C ILE A 123 -12.75 -10.27 -0.92
N THR A 124 -11.77 -10.91 -1.52
CA THR A 124 -11.89 -12.28 -2.02
C THR A 124 -10.51 -12.85 -2.34
N ASP A 125 -10.46 -14.15 -2.58
CA ASP A 125 -9.30 -14.80 -3.17
C ASP A 125 -9.17 -14.39 -4.64
N ALA A 126 -7.95 -14.15 -5.07
CA ALA A 126 -7.68 -13.65 -6.43
C ALA A 126 -7.54 -14.78 -7.46
#